data_3ffd930be63e746e2198750b8a0259d3
#
_entry.id   3ffd930be63e746e2198750b8a0259d3
#
_cell.length_a   1.000
_cell.length_b   1.000
_cell.length_c   1.000
_cell.angle_alpha   90.00
_cell.angle_beta   90.00
_cell.angle_gamma   90.00
#
_symmetry.space_group_name_H-M   'P 1'
#
loop_
_entity.id
_entity.type
_entity.pdbx_description
1 polymer ?
#
loop_
_entity_poly.entity_id
_entity_poly.type
_entity_poly.pdbx_seq_one_letter_code
_entity_poly.pdbx_strand_id
1 'polypeptide(L)'
;MTSQNIIIYDFEEMFNILNEIKEIFKFNLISVKNINKELIFDENKYGNYLILVKKNNNLKKYLLNTNFNRIIKIENYPIKIEKLIEILNVNLLKQEYNFKSEIKLKKYKLDLNSREITGSGKSLRLTEKEVNIILFLKSKSEPQKIEVLQKEVWGYLSELETHTVETHVYRLRKKIKDIFNDENFLISQKNGYTVY
;
A
#
# COMPACT_ATOMS: atom_id res chain seq x y z
N MET A 1 -13.29 -9.77 7.34
CA MET A 1 -13.24 -8.90 6.14
C MET A 1 -13.21 -7.47 6.64
N THR A 2 -12.20 -6.70 6.31
CA THR A 2 -12.16 -5.26 6.63
C THR A 2 -13.23 -4.57 5.80
N SER A 3 -14.17 -3.88 6.46
CA SER A 3 -15.23 -3.14 5.77
C SER A 3 -14.60 -2.03 4.92
N GLN A 4 -14.95 -1.99 3.63
CA GLN A 4 -14.54 -0.89 2.74
C GLN A 4 -15.45 0.31 2.99
N ASN A 5 -14.89 1.52 2.94
CA ASN A 5 -15.63 2.76 3.17
C ASN A 5 -15.51 3.70 1.96
N ILE A 6 -16.61 4.36 1.60
CA ILE A 6 -16.62 5.49 0.66
C ILE A 6 -16.98 6.75 1.42
N ILE A 7 -16.03 7.68 1.46
CA ILE A 7 -16.21 8.99 2.06
C ILE A 7 -16.67 9.95 0.98
N ILE A 8 -17.86 10.48 1.12
CA ILE A 8 -18.42 11.48 0.20
C ILE A 8 -18.14 12.85 0.80
N TYR A 9 -17.21 13.57 0.18
CA TYR A 9 -16.73 14.84 0.69
C TYR A 9 -17.39 16.02 0.01
N ASP A 10 -18.03 16.89 0.81
CA ASP A 10 -18.69 18.12 0.37
C ASP A 10 -19.62 17.91 -0.84
N PHE A 11 -20.42 16.83 -0.79
CA PHE A 11 -21.28 16.40 -1.88
C PHE A 11 -22.57 15.74 -1.31
N GLU A 12 -23.35 16.54 -0.58
CA GLU A 12 -24.53 16.07 0.17
C GLU A 12 -25.59 15.42 -0.73
N GLU A 13 -25.85 15.99 -1.91
CA GLU A 13 -26.84 15.44 -2.85
C GLU A 13 -26.46 14.02 -3.30
N MET A 14 -25.18 13.80 -3.57
CA MET A 14 -24.66 12.48 -3.93
C MET A 14 -24.76 11.48 -2.77
N PHE A 15 -24.47 11.95 -1.57
CA PHE A 15 -24.61 11.12 -0.37
C PHE A 15 -26.07 10.69 -0.17
N ASN A 16 -27.03 11.60 -0.30
CA ASN A 16 -28.46 11.29 -0.13
C ASN A 16 -28.92 10.26 -1.15
N ILE A 17 -28.59 10.46 -2.44
CA ILE A 17 -28.94 9.51 -3.53
C ILE A 17 -28.37 8.12 -3.24
N LEU A 18 -27.09 8.01 -2.89
CA LEU A 18 -26.45 6.72 -2.62
C LEU A 18 -26.96 6.09 -1.33
N ASN A 19 -27.29 6.90 -0.32
CA ASN A 19 -27.83 6.41 0.95
C ASN A 19 -29.24 5.80 0.81
N GLU A 20 -30.07 6.26 -0.13
CA GLU A 20 -31.37 5.66 -0.44
C GLU A 20 -31.25 4.20 -0.90
N ILE A 21 -30.15 3.86 -1.60
CA ILE A 21 -29.90 2.53 -2.15
C ILE A 21 -28.78 1.78 -1.43
N LYS A 22 -28.42 2.20 -0.21
CA LYS A 22 -27.25 1.64 0.51
C LYS A 22 -27.30 0.14 0.77
N GLU A 23 -28.50 -0.45 0.82
CA GLU A 23 -28.71 -1.88 1.06
C GLU A 23 -28.12 -2.78 -0.03
N ILE A 24 -27.90 -2.24 -1.24
CA ILE A 24 -27.28 -3.00 -2.34
C ILE A 24 -25.75 -2.96 -2.31
N PHE A 25 -25.15 -2.14 -1.43
CA PHE A 25 -23.71 -1.96 -1.38
C PHE A 25 -23.03 -2.94 -0.42
N LYS A 26 -21.82 -3.36 -0.77
CA LYS A 26 -20.93 -4.13 0.09
C LYS A 26 -19.91 -3.25 0.84
N PHE A 27 -20.13 -1.94 0.83
CA PHE A 27 -19.28 -0.92 1.45
C PHE A 27 -20.13 0.06 2.26
N ASN A 28 -19.49 0.76 3.18
CA ASN A 28 -20.17 1.79 3.99
C ASN A 28 -20.05 3.16 3.31
N LEU A 29 -21.06 4.00 3.49
CA LEU A 29 -21.07 5.40 3.08
C LEU A 29 -20.84 6.31 4.29
N ILE A 30 -19.94 7.28 4.15
CA ILE A 30 -19.63 8.26 5.17
C ILE A 30 -19.72 9.65 4.53
N SER A 31 -20.58 10.52 5.06
CA SER A 31 -20.66 11.92 4.63
C SER A 31 -19.70 12.77 5.45
N VAL A 32 -18.90 13.58 4.75
CA VAL A 32 -18.01 14.57 5.40
C VAL A 32 -18.25 15.91 4.75
N LYS A 33 -18.82 16.86 5.52
CA LYS A 33 -19.01 18.25 5.10
C LYS A 33 -17.71 19.04 5.28
N ASN A 34 -17.61 20.16 4.54
CA ASN A 34 -16.46 21.04 4.50
C ASN A 34 -15.81 21.24 5.87
N ILE A 35 -14.56 20.85 6.01
CA ILE A 35 -13.80 20.99 7.25
C ILE A 35 -12.82 22.14 7.06
N ASN A 36 -13.01 23.18 7.82
CA ASN A 36 -12.01 24.23 7.99
C ASN A 36 -10.77 23.61 8.64
N LYS A 37 -9.67 23.54 7.90
CA LYS A 37 -8.32 23.15 8.29
C LYS A 37 -8.07 21.62 8.39
N GLU A 38 -7.10 21.18 7.59
CA GLU A 38 -6.38 19.90 7.66
C GLU A 38 -7.24 18.64 7.77
N LEU A 39 -7.76 18.20 6.62
CA LEU A 39 -8.36 16.88 6.49
C LEU A 39 -7.26 15.82 6.56
N ILE A 40 -7.01 15.33 7.76
CA ILE A 40 -6.25 14.10 7.96
C ILE A 40 -7.24 12.95 7.87
N PHE A 41 -7.30 12.31 6.70
CA PHE A 41 -8.00 11.04 6.59
C PHE A 41 -7.12 9.95 7.20
N ASP A 42 -7.35 9.69 8.49
CA ASP A 42 -6.60 8.70 9.24
C ASP A 42 -7.08 7.28 8.87
N GLU A 43 -6.16 6.44 8.41
CA GLU A 43 -6.42 5.02 8.15
C GLU A 43 -6.90 4.27 9.40
N ASN A 44 -6.48 4.71 10.59
CA ASN A 44 -6.92 4.10 11.85
C ASN A 44 -8.41 4.38 12.12
N LYS A 45 -8.90 5.55 11.67
CA LYS A 45 -10.30 5.95 11.85
C LYS A 45 -11.23 5.41 10.77
N TYR A 46 -10.79 5.45 9.52
CA TYR A 46 -11.64 5.13 8.36
C TYR A 46 -11.32 3.79 7.71
N GLY A 47 -10.25 3.10 8.17
CA GLY A 47 -9.81 1.84 7.60
C GLY A 47 -9.42 1.96 6.12
N ASN A 48 -9.90 1.02 5.31
CA ASN A 48 -9.71 1.06 3.87
C ASN A 48 -10.83 1.92 3.25
N TYR A 49 -10.49 3.10 2.71
CA TYR A 49 -11.47 4.08 2.21
C TYR A 49 -11.10 4.67 0.85
N LEU A 50 -12.13 5.07 0.09
CA LEU A 50 -12.05 5.95 -1.07
C LEU A 50 -12.77 7.26 -0.78
N ILE A 51 -12.37 8.34 -1.44
CA ILE A 51 -12.97 9.67 -1.31
C ILE A 51 -13.65 10.04 -2.62
N LEU A 52 -14.96 10.25 -2.58
CA LEU A 52 -15.75 10.72 -3.72
C LEU A 52 -15.95 12.23 -3.63
N VAL A 53 -15.61 12.95 -4.70
CA VAL A 53 -15.70 14.42 -4.74
C VAL A 53 -16.25 14.94 -6.06
N LYS A 54 -16.81 16.17 -6.05
CA LYS A 54 -17.14 16.93 -7.25
C LYS A 54 -15.88 17.31 -8.04
N LYS A 55 -15.99 17.44 -9.37
CA LYS A 55 -14.88 17.84 -10.27
C LYS A 55 -14.11 19.08 -9.81
N ASN A 56 -14.82 20.10 -9.38
CA ASN A 56 -14.25 21.41 -9.04
C ASN A 56 -13.73 21.50 -7.59
N ASN A 57 -13.71 20.39 -6.87
CA ASN A 57 -13.22 20.38 -5.50
C ASN A 57 -11.69 20.37 -5.48
N ASN A 58 -11.08 21.41 -4.88
CA ASN A 58 -9.63 21.56 -4.72
C ASN A 58 -9.08 20.75 -3.54
N LEU A 59 -9.64 19.59 -3.28
CA LEU A 59 -9.26 18.72 -2.17
C LEU A 59 -7.75 18.44 -2.09
N LYS A 60 -7.06 18.39 -3.24
CA LYS A 60 -5.59 18.20 -3.29
C LYS A 60 -4.80 19.19 -2.44
N LYS A 61 -5.33 20.42 -2.26
CA LYS A 61 -4.67 21.47 -1.47
C LYS A 61 -4.73 21.22 0.04
N TYR A 62 -5.69 20.39 0.50
CA TYR A 62 -5.98 20.13 1.91
C TYR A 62 -5.59 18.72 2.37
N LEU A 63 -5.16 17.87 1.44
CA LEU A 63 -4.75 16.49 1.74
C LEU A 63 -3.24 16.45 2.00
N LEU A 64 -2.86 16.69 3.25
CA LEU A 64 -1.53 16.36 3.74
C LEU A 64 -1.47 14.82 3.94
N ASN A 65 -0.52 14.15 3.26
CA ASN A 65 -0.23 12.71 3.41
C ASN A 65 -1.24 11.71 2.84
N THR A 66 -2.24 12.10 2.04
CA THR A 66 -3.16 11.14 1.43
C THR A 66 -2.68 10.69 0.07
N ASN A 67 -2.69 9.39 -0.18
CA ASN A 67 -2.41 8.83 -1.49
C ASN A 67 -3.50 9.27 -2.48
N PHE A 68 -3.14 10.06 -3.50
CA PHE A 68 -4.08 10.61 -4.50
C PHE A 68 -4.86 9.53 -5.27
N ASN A 69 -4.39 8.28 -5.27
CA ASN A 69 -5.07 7.15 -5.89
C ASN A 69 -6.39 6.76 -5.17
N ARG A 70 -6.66 7.37 -3.99
CA ARG A 70 -7.89 7.15 -3.22
C ARG A 70 -9.01 8.13 -3.57
N ILE A 71 -8.77 9.09 -4.47
CA ILE A 71 -9.76 10.13 -4.82
C ILE A 71 -10.44 9.79 -6.13
N ILE A 72 -11.77 9.67 -6.07
CA ILE A 72 -12.65 9.53 -7.22
C ILE A 72 -13.30 10.88 -7.49
N LYS A 73 -13.05 11.45 -8.68
CA LYS A 73 -13.70 12.68 -9.15
C LYS A 73 -14.79 12.34 -10.13
N ILE A 74 -15.98 12.82 -9.88
CA ILE A 74 -17.05 12.75 -10.87
C ILE A 74 -16.94 13.97 -11.77
N GLU A 75 -16.59 13.73 -13.03
CA GLU A 75 -16.28 14.80 -13.98
C GLU A 75 -17.49 15.29 -14.78
N ASN A 76 -18.42 14.38 -15.08
CA ASN A 76 -19.57 14.65 -15.96
C ASN A 76 -20.89 14.46 -15.20
N TYR A 77 -21.78 15.43 -15.38
CA TYR A 77 -23.16 15.40 -14.88
C TYR A 77 -24.13 15.74 -16.02
N PRO A 78 -25.35 15.11 -16.05
CA PRO A 78 -25.82 14.04 -15.16
C PRO A 78 -25.08 12.72 -15.41
N ILE A 79 -24.95 11.88 -14.37
CA ILE A 79 -24.39 10.54 -14.45
C ILE A 79 -25.49 9.51 -14.17
N LYS A 80 -25.57 8.43 -14.97
CA LYS A 80 -26.46 7.31 -14.69
C LYS A 80 -26.03 6.57 -13.44
N ILE A 81 -26.97 6.14 -12.62
CA ILE A 81 -26.69 5.49 -11.34
C ILE A 81 -25.88 4.19 -11.53
N GLU A 82 -26.20 3.41 -12.56
CA GLU A 82 -25.47 2.17 -12.87
C GLU A 82 -24.01 2.46 -13.19
N LYS A 83 -23.75 3.54 -13.94
CA LYS A 83 -22.38 3.94 -14.28
C LYS A 83 -21.60 4.44 -13.07
N LEU A 84 -22.26 5.15 -12.17
CA LEU A 84 -21.65 5.57 -10.90
C LEU A 84 -21.29 4.37 -10.06
N ILE A 85 -22.19 3.40 -9.87
CA ILE A 85 -21.94 2.18 -9.10
C ILE A 85 -20.80 1.37 -9.73
N GLU A 86 -20.73 1.25 -11.06
CA GLU A 86 -19.62 0.61 -11.75
C GLU A 86 -18.28 1.28 -11.43
N ILE A 87 -18.20 2.62 -11.49
CA ILE A 87 -17.00 3.39 -11.16
C ILE A 87 -16.58 3.13 -9.71
N LEU A 88 -17.52 3.16 -8.77
CA LEU A 88 -17.23 2.90 -7.36
C LEU A 88 -16.69 1.48 -7.15
N ASN A 89 -17.36 0.47 -7.69
CA ASN A 89 -16.95 -0.93 -7.55
C ASN A 89 -15.57 -1.19 -8.17
N VAL A 90 -15.31 -0.68 -9.38
CA VAL A 90 -13.98 -0.84 -10.02
C VAL A 90 -12.88 -0.20 -9.20
N ASN A 91 -13.10 0.99 -8.63
CA ASN A 91 -12.09 1.65 -7.81
C ASN A 91 -11.89 0.95 -6.45
N LEU A 92 -12.96 0.43 -5.83
CA LEU A 92 -12.86 -0.38 -4.62
C LEU A 92 -12.08 -1.68 -4.85
N LEU A 93 -12.32 -2.38 -5.98
CA LEU A 93 -11.55 -3.58 -6.34
C LEU A 93 -10.07 -3.26 -6.57
N LYS A 94 -9.76 -2.17 -7.29
CA LYS A 94 -8.37 -1.71 -7.48
C LYS A 94 -7.69 -1.39 -6.14
N GLN A 95 -8.42 -0.71 -5.25
CA GLN A 95 -7.89 -0.38 -3.94
C GLN A 95 -7.64 -1.63 -3.09
N GLU A 96 -8.57 -2.59 -3.08
CA GLU A 96 -8.40 -3.85 -2.36
C GLU A 96 -7.18 -4.63 -2.87
N TYR A 97 -7.01 -4.69 -4.20
CA TYR A 97 -5.85 -5.31 -4.83
C TYR A 97 -4.54 -4.65 -4.41
N ASN A 98 -4.48 -3.31 -4.44
CA ASN A 98 -3.31 -2.55 -4.02
C ASN A 98 -3.04 -2.70 -2.52
N PHE A 99 -4.10 -2.71 -1.69
CA PHE A 99 -3.97 -2.89 -0.25
C PHE A 99 -3.42 -4.27 0.13
N LYS A 100 -3.88 -5.33 -0.57
CA LYS A 100 -3.38 -6.71 -0.36
C LYS A 100 -1.93 -6.86 -0.81
N SER A 101 -1.46 -6.03 -1.75
CA SER A 101 -0.08 -6.05 -2.21
C SER A 101 0.88 -5.24 -1.33
N GLU A 102 0.36 -4.39 -0.43
CA GLU A 102 1.20 -3.55 0.44
C GLU A 102 1.57 -4.25 1.74
N ILE A 103 2.86 -4.41 1.96
CA ILE A 103 3.41 -5.01 3.19
C ILE A 103 4.09 -3.94 4.04
N LYS A 104 3.65 -3.81 5.29
CA LYS A 104 4.28 -2.91 6.27
C LYS A 104 5.53 -3.57 6.86
N LEU A 105 6.64 -2.84 6.83
CA LEU A 105 7.95 -3.22 7.34
C LEU A 105 8.45 -2.13 8.29
N LYS A 106 7.99 -2.11 9.54
CA LYS A 106 8.25 -1.02 10.51
C LYS A 106 8.00 0.36 9.90
N LYS A 107 9.05 1.10 9.56
CA LYS A 107 8.99 2.45 8.95
C LYS A 107 8.87 2.47 7.44
N TYR A 108 8.84 1.29 6.80
CA TYR A 108 8.74 1.15 5.35
C TYR A 108 7.43 0.50 4.93
N LYS A 109 7.07 0.71 3.68
CA LYS A 109 5.99 0.03 2.98
C LYS A 109 6.56 -0.60 1.71
N LEU A 110 6.32 -1.88 1.50
CA LEU A 110 6.71 -2.63 0.31
C LEU A 110 5.47 -2.95 -0.51
N ASP A 111 5.40 -2.41 -1.71
CA ASP A 111 4.40 -2.78 -2.70
C ASP A 111 4.93 -3.93 -3.57
N LEU A 112 4.25 -5.08 -3.50
CA LEU A 112 4.62 -6.28 -4.22
C LEU A 112 4.39 -6.19 -5.72
N ASN A 113 3.41 -5.38 -6.16
CA ASN A 113 3.07 -5.23 -7.57
C ASN A 113 4.12 -4.41 -8.31
N SER A 114 4.47 -3.25 -7.76
CA SER A 114 5.52 -2.39 -8.30
C SER A 114 6.93 -2.84 -7.91
N ARG A 115 7.05 -3.70 -6.90
CA ARG A 115 8.31 -4.09 -6.25
C ARG A 115 9.06 -2.86 -5.72
N GLU A 116 8.33 -1.93 -5.14
CA GLU A 116 8.86 -0.68 -4.64
C GLU A 116 8.74 -0.60 -3.12
N ILE A 117 9.85 -0.28 -2.45
CA ILE A 117 9.88 0.02 -1.02
C ILE A 117 9.92 1.52 -0.82
N THR A 118 9.02 2.03 0.04
CA THR A 118 8.89 3.46 0.34
C THR A 118 9.07 3.72 1.82
N GLY A 119 9.68 4.85 2.15
CA GLY A 119 9.87 5.30 3.52
C GLY A 119 10.49 6.71 3.58
N SER A 120 10.12 7.50 4.57
CA SER A 120 10.64 8.88 4.75
C SER A 120 10.58 9.76 3.49
N GLY A 121 9.49 9.62 2.70
CA GLY A 121 9.31 10.40 1.46
C GLY A 121 10.17 9.97 0.27
N LYS A 122 10.94 8.90 0.39
CA LYS A 122 11.77 8.31 -0.66
C LYS A 122 11.23 6.98 -1.11
N SER A 123 11.61 6.56 -2.33
CA SER A 123 11.26 5.26 -2.88
C SER A 123 12.46 4.57 -3.51
N LEU A 124 12.43 3.23 -3.53
CA LEU A 124 13.45 2.38 -4.12
C LEU A 124 12.82 1.18 -4.80
N ARG A 125 13.09 1.00 -6.08
CA ARG A 125 12.66 -0.19 -6.81
C ARG A 125 13.59 -1.37 -6.55
N LEU A 126 12.99 -2.51 -6.22
CA LEU A 126 13.66 -3.76 -5.91
C LEU A 126 13.56 -4.76 -7.05
N THR A 127 14.50 -5.67 -7.14
CA THR A 127 14.39 -6.86 -7.98
C THR A 127 13.47 -7.89 -7.31
N GLU A 128 12.99 -8.84 -8.08
CA GLU A 128 12.15 -9.93 -7.55
C GLU A 128 12.84 -10.72 -6.44
N LYS A 129 14.13 -11.04 -6.61
CA LYS A 129 14.91 -11.77 -5.59
C LYS A 129 15.09 -10.95 -4.30
N GLU A 130 15.29 -9.62 -4.42
CA GLU A 130 15.38 -8.72 -3.25
C GLU A 130 14.04 -8.67 -2.49
N VAL A 131 12.91 -8.63 -3.21
CA VAL A 131 11.58 -8.72 -2.59
C VAL A 131 11.42 -10.06 -1.88
N ASN A 132 11.75 -11.18 -2.53
CA ASN A 132 11.62 -12.51 -1.95
C ASN A 132 12.49 -12.70 -0.69
N ILE A 133 13.72 -12.15 -0.67
CA ILE A 133 14.58 -12.12 0.54
C ILE A 133 13.86 -11.40 1.68
N ILE A 134 13.31 -10.20 1.42
CA ILE A 134 12.62 -9.40 2.43
C ILE A 134 11.41 -10.16 2.97
N LEU A 135 10.57 -10.72 2.11
CA LEU A 135 9.37 -11.46 2.49
C LEU A 135 9.69 -12.69 3.34
N PHE A 136 10.68 -13.46 2.88
CA PHE A 136 11.12 -14.64 3.61
C PHE A 136 11.62 -14.28 5.00
N LEU A 137 12.57 -13.33 5.10
CA LEU A 137 13.12 -12.92 6.38
C LEU A 137 12.07 -12.29 7.31
N LYS A 138 11.13 -11.52 6.76
CA LYS A 138 10.02 -10.96 7.54
C LYS A 138 9.09 -12.04 8.11
N SER A 139 8.92 -13.15 7.40
CA SER A 139 8.06 -14.26 7.86
C SER A 139 8.65 -15.04 9.03
N LYS A 140 9.92 -14.79 9.38
CA LYS A 140 10.64 -15.51 10.44
C LYS A 140 10.86 -14.61 11.65
N SER A 141 10.73 -15.21 12.83
CA SER A 141 11.00 -14.54 14.12
C SER A 141 12.49 -14.54 14.48
N GLU A 142 13.27 -15.44 13.88
CA GLU A 142 14.68 -15.63 14.16
C GLU A 142 15.55 -15.42 12.92
N PRO A 143 16.86 -15.05 13.10
CA PRO A 143 17.78 -14.92 12.01
C PRO A 143 17.89 -16.21 11.19
N GLN A 144 17.95 -16.11 9.88
CA GLN A 144 18.01 -17.24 8.98
C GLN A 144 19.39 -17.40 8.35
N LYS A 145 19.90 -18.64 8.38
CA LYS A 145 21.19 -18.98 7.78
C LYS A 145 21.15 -18.83 6.26
N ILE A 146 22.32 -18.64 5.68
CA ILE A 146 22.47 -18.41 4.24
C ILE A 146 21.97 -19.59 3.40
N GLU A 147 22.21 -20.83 3.88
CA GLU A 147 21.77 -22.04 3.21
C GLU A 147 20.24 -22.14 3.15
N VAL A 148 19.57 -21.68 4.23
CA VAL A 148 18.11 -21.62 4.30
C VAL A 148 17.58 -20.57 3.33
N LEU A 149 18.20 -19.38 3.28
CA LEU A 149 17.87 -18.35 2.30
C LEU A 149 18.04 -18.85 0.88
N GLN A 150 19.13 -19.54 0.58
CA GLN A 150 19.39 -20.12 -0.73
C GLN A 150 18.28 -21.08 -1.13
N LYS A 151 17.93 -22.01 -0.27
CA LYS A 151 16.88 -23.00 -0.52
C LYS A 151 15.52 -22.36 -0.76
N GLU A 152 15.13 -21.44 0.11
CA GLU A 152 13.76 -20.89 0.13
C GLU A 152 13.54 -19.80 -0.95
N VAL A 153 14.58 -19.02 -1.29
CA VAL A 153 14.44 -17.90 -2.23
C VAL A 153 14.85 -18.31 -3.66
N TRP A 154 15.79 -19.25 -3.82
CA TRP A 154 16.26 -19.71 -5.13
C TRP A 154 15.74 -21.09 -5.54
N GLY A 155 15.14 -21.84 -4.61
CA GLY A 155 14.66 -23.17 -4.85
C GLY A 155 15.77 -24.24 -4.74
N TYR A 156 15.48 -25.44 -5.21
CA TYR A 156 16.41 -26.59 -5.12
C TYR A 156 17.61 -26.56 -6.09
N LEU A 157 17.92 -25.44 -6.69
CA LEU A 157 19.13 -25.29 -7.51
C LEU A 157 20.35 -25.37 -6.59
N SER A 158 20.76 -26.58 -6.28
CA SER A 158 21.87 -26.94 -5.39
C SER A 158 23.25 -26.51 -5.93
N GLU A 159 23.31 -25.96 -7.13
CA GLU A 159 24.55 -25.56 -7.81
C GLU A 159 24.90 -24.08 -7.64
N LEU A 160 23.98 -23.27 -7.07
CA LEU A 160 24.31 -21.87 -6.76
C LEU A 160 25.23 -21.83 -5.53
N GLU A 161 26.44 -21.35 -5.74
CA GLU A 161 27.36 -21.06 -4.63
C GLU A 161 26.72 -20.06 -3.65
N THR A 162 26.96 -20.21 -2.37
CA THR A 162 26.48 -19.30 -1.30
C THR A 162 26.86 -17.83 -1.57
N HIS A 163 27.95 -17.60 -2.29
CA HIS A 163 28.40 -16.28 -2.75
C HIS A 163 27.35 -15.53 -3.59
N THR A 164 26.47 -16.23 -4.30
CA THR A 164 25.37 -15.59 -5.02
C THR A 164 24.39 -14.95 -4.06
N VAL A 165 24.00 -15.65 -3.00
CA VAL A 165 23.10 -15.14 -1.96
C VAL A 165 23.71 -13.96 -1.22
N GLU A 166 24.98 -14.10 -0.81
CA GLU A 166 25.74 -13.02 -0.14
C GLU A 166 25.78 -11.75 -1.01
N THR A 167 26.03 -11.90 -2.29
CA THR A 167 26.06 -10.77 -3.23
C THR A 167 24.69 -10.08 -3.31
N HIS A 168 23.58 -10.83 -3.37
CA HIS A 168 22.24 -10.25 -3.38
C HIS A 168 21.90 -9.53 -2.07
N VAL A 169 22.24 -10.13 -0.94
CA VAL A 169 22.04 -9.52 0.39
C VAL A 169 22.89 -8.24 0.53
N TYR A 170 24.16 -8.28 0.11
CA TYR A 170 25.03 -7.11 0.13
C TYR A 170 24.48 -5.97 -0.75
N ARG A 171 24.06 -6.28 -1.99
CA ARG A 171 23.47 -5.28 -2.90
C ARG A 171 22.20 -4.68 -2.34
N LEU A 172 21.32 -5.50 -1.74
CA LEU A 172 20.11 -5.01 -1.10
C LEU A 172 20.42 -4.06 0.06
N ARG A 173 21.35 -4.46 0.95
CA ARG A 173 21.80 -3.59 2.07
C ARG A 173 22.36 -2.28 1.57
N LYS A 174 23.22 -2.32 0.53
CA LYS A 174 23.81 -1.13 -0.05
C LYS A 174 22.75 -0.20 -0.62
N LYS A 175 21.79 -0.70 -1.40
CA LYS A 175 20.67 0.10 -1.93
C LYS A 175 19.85 0.78 -0.84
N ILE A 176 19.50 0.04 0.22
CA ILE A 176 18.73 0.58 1.35
C ILE A 176 19.53 1.67 2.07
N LYS A 177 20.82 1.43 2.34
CA LYS A 177 21.71 2.42 2.94
C LYS A 177 21.81 3.69 2.08
N ASP A 178 22.05 3.55 0.78
CA ASP A 178 22.26 4.67 -0.14
C ASP A 178 21.01 5.57 -0.26
N ILE A 179 19.82 4.97 -0.29
CA ILE A 179 18.57 5.73 -0.48
C ILE A 179 17.99 6.23 0.85
N PHE A 180 17.93 5.37 1.86
CA PHE A 180 17.23 5.66 3.12
C PHE A 180 18.17 6.00 4.28
N ASN A 181 19.49 5.89 4.08
CA ASN A 181 20.51 6.04 5.13
C ASN A 181 20.25 5.09 6.33
N ASP A 182 19.84 3.84 6.03
CA ASP A 182 19.49 2.85 7.04
C ASP A 182 20.37 1.59 6.91
N GLU A 183 21.26 1.42 7.86
CA GLU A 183 22.14 0.24 7.95
C GLU A 183 21.49 -0.92 8.71
N ASN A 184 20.38 -0.65 9.42
CA ASN A 184 19.73 -1.61 10.31
C ASN A 184 18.51 -2.29 9.69
N PHE A 185 18.16 -1.98 8.44
CA PHE A 185 17.03 -2.63 7.77
C PHE A 185 17.22 -4.13 7.62
N LEU A 186 18.39 -4.56 7.18
CA LEU A 186 18.77 -5.96 7.05
C LEU A 186 20.08 -6.18 7.82
N ILE A 187 20.03 -6.95 8.89
CA ILE A 187 21.13 -7.19 9.80
C ILE A 187 21.72 -8.58 9.56
N SER A 188 23.05 -8.65 9.53
CA SER A 188 23.82 -9.89 9.56
C SER A 188 24.26 -10.16 11.00
N GLN A 189 23.92 -11.32 11.52
CA GLN A 189 24.30 -11.81 12.85
C GLN A 189 25.08 -13.12 12.73
N LYS A 190 25.69 -13.59 13.84
CA LYS A 190 26.37 -14.91 13.85
C LYS A 190 25.48 -16.05 13.35
N ASN A 191 24.18 -15.96 13.62
CA ASN A 191 23.20 -17.00 13.32
C ASN A 191 22.49 -16.80 11.98
N GLY A 192 22.84 -15.77 11.20
CA GLY A 192 22.26 -15.50 9.89
C GLY A 192 21.74 -14.07 9.70
N TYR A 193 20.77 -13.92 8.81
CA TYR A 193 20.19 -12.65 8.39
C TYR A 193 18.79 -12.45 8.95
N THR A 194 18.43 -11.20 9.26
CA THR A 194 17.08 -10.79 9.67
C THR A 194 16.73 -9.43 9.12
N VAL A 195 15.42 -9.18 8.89
CA VAL A 195 14.85 -7.89 8.48
C VAL A 195 13.99 -7.35 9.61
N TYR A 196 14.14 -6.08 9.90
CA TYR A 196 13.40 -5.39 10.97
C TYR A 196 12.31 -4.50 10.41
#